data_77a90e7b36a57b84f1fc9c981d60e14e
#
_entry.id   77a90e7b36a57b84f1fc9c981d60e14e
#
_cell.length_a   1.000
_cell.length_b   1.000
_cell.length_c   1.000
_cell.angle_alpha   90.00
_cell.angle_beta   90.00
_cell.angle_gamma   90.00
#
_symmetry.space_group_name_H-M   'P 1'
#
loop_
_entity.id
_entity.type
_entity.pdbx_description
1 polymer ?
#
loop_
_entity_poly.entity_id
_entity_poly.type
_entity_poly.pdbx_seq_one_letter_code
_entity_poly.pdbx_strand_id
1 'polypeptide(L)'
;GRTWDPITVSAERDPSKVPFAGVDVAMECTGLFTTKEKAGLLLAAGARKVIVSAPATDVDATIVFGVNEDVLTSDMTVISNASCTTNCLAPIAKVMEDAFGIERGYMVTIHSYTGDQRTVDTLHKDLRRARAAGMNMIPTSTGAARAVGLVLPQLKGKLDGTAIRVPTANVSVVSLDFVPKTAPGSVEEVNNAIKAVVDSGKMKNALAYNEAPLVSSDFNHAIA
;
A
#
# COMPACT_ATOMS: atom_id res chain seq x y z
N GLY A 1 14.53 13.28 -27.71
CA GLY A 1 13.31 12.72 -27.14
C GLY A 1 13.47 11.21 -27.03
N ARG A 2 12.92 10.58 -25.99
CA ARG A 2 12.85 9.12 -25.92
C ARG A 2 11.74 8.65 -26.85
N THR A 3 12.04 7.76 -27.78
CA THR A 3 11.01 7.01 -28.51
C THR A 3 10.61 5.81 -27.67
N TRP A 4 9.31 5.63 -27.48
CA TRP A 4 8.74 4.46 -26.80
C TRP A 4 8.20 3.51 -27.86
N ASP A 5 8.28 2.21 -27.59
CA ASP A 5 7.58 1.23 -28.41
C ASP A 5 6.07 1.51 -28.39
N PRO A 6 5.35 1.24 -29.49
CA PRO A 6 3.91 1.47 -29.53
C PRO A 6 3.18 0.64 -28.48
N ILE A 7 2.30 1.29 -27.73
CA ILE A 7 1.45 0.64 -26.73
C ILE A 7 0.09 0.36 -27.35
N THR A 8 -0.38 -0.88 -27.30
CA THR A 8 -1.73 -1.25 -27.72
C THR A 8 -2.72 -0.84 -26.63
N VAL A 9 -3.74 -0.06 -27.02
CA VAL A 9 -4.83 0.36 -26.15
C VAL A 9 -6.11 -0.34 -26.57
N SER A 10 -6.83 -0.94 -25.63
CA SER A 10 -8.13 -1.56 -25.86
C SER A 10 -9.19 -0.94 -24.93
N ALA A 11 -10.46 -0.98 -25.32
CA ALA A 11 -11.62 -0.49 -24.56
C ALA A 11 -12.56 -1.63 -24.17
N GLU A 12 -12.00 -2.72 -23.62
CA GLU A 12 -12.77 -3.90 -23.20
C GLU A 12 -13.12 -3.79 -21.71
N ARG A 13 -14.40 -3.98 -21.38
CA ARG A 13 -14.91 -3.95 -20.00
C ARG A 13 -14.93 -5.31 -19.33
N ASP A 14 -15.02 -6.39 -20.12
CA ASP A 14 -14.99 -7.75 -19.64
C ASP A 14 -13.52 -8.19 -19.50
N PRO A 15 -13.02 -8.38 -18.28
CA PRO A 15 -11.60 -8.71 -18.07
C PRO A 15 -11.19 -10.04 -18.74
N SER A 16 -12.12 -10.94 -18.98
CA SER A 16 -11.85 -12.21 -19.67
C SER A 16 -11.60 -12.06 -21.17
N LYS A 17 -11.92 -10.90 -21.74
CA LYS A 17 -11.80 -10.59 -23.17
C LYS A 17 -10.70 -9.61 -23.50
N VAL A 18 -9.98 -9.12 -22.48
CA VAL A 18 -8.82 -8.25 -22.72
C VAL A 18 -7.75 -9.04 -23.49
N PRO A 19 -7.06 -8.46 -24.48
CA PRO A 19 -6.11 -9.18 -25.32
C PRO A 19 -4.77 -9.45 -24.60
N PHE A 20 -4.78 -10.32 -23.59
CA PHE A 20 -3.60 -10.65 -22.79
C PHE A 20 -2.91 -11.98 -23.16
N ALA A 21 -3.22 -12.52 -24.34
CA ALA A 21 -2.54 -13.71 -24.84
C ALA A 21 -1.02 -13.46 -24.92
N GLY A 22 -0.24 -14.28 -24.19
CA GLY A 22 1.22 -14.18 -24.15
C GLY A 22 1.77 -13.13 -23.16
N VAL A 23 0.92 -12.47 -22.37
CA VAL A 23 1.35 -11.54 -21.32
C VAL A 23 1.84 -12.32 -20.11
N ASP A 24 3.05 -12.05 -19.63
CA ASP A 24 3.60 -12.70 -18.44
C ASP A 24 2.89 -12.24 -17.15
N VAL A 25 2.68 -10.94 -17.00
CA VAL A 25 2.07 -10.34 -15.81
C VAL A 25 1.02 -9.31 -16.21
N ALA A 26 -0.22 -9.54 -15.81
CA ALA A 26 -1.30 -8.55 -15.89
C ALA A 26 -1.41 -7.79 -14.56
N MET A 27 -1.57 -6.48 -14.63
CA MET A 27 -1.79 -5.63 -13.46
C MET A 27 -3.26 -5.20 -13.41
N GLU A 28 -3.98 -5.63 -12.37
CA GLU A 28 -5.34 -5.14 -12.08
C GLU A 28 -5.21 -3.82 -11.32
N CYS A 29 -5.44 -2.70 -12.01
CA CYS A 29 -5.32 -1.35 -11.46
C CYS A 29 -6.64 -0.59 -11.41
N THR A 30 -7.78 -1.25 -11.64
CA THR A 30 -9.11 -0.61 -11.64
C THR A 30 -9.71 -0.53 -10.23
N GLY A 31 -9.29 -1.41 -9.32
CA GLY A 31 -9.88 -1.57 -7.99
C GLY A 31 -11.26 -2.23 -8.00
N LEU A 32 -11.69 -2.82 -9.12
CA LEU A 32 -13.00 -3.47 -9.27
C LEU A 32 -12.92 -4.99 -9.07
N PHE A 33 -11.81 -5.61 -9.46
CA PHE A 33 -11.62 -7.07 -9.45
C PHE A 33 -10.68 -7.46 -8.31
N THR A 34 -11.15 -7.26 -7.08
CA THR A 34 -10.35 -7.39 -5.84
C THR A 34 -10.58 -8.71 -5.09
N THR A 35 -10.97 -9.76 -5.80
CA THR A 35 -10.97 -11.15 -5.30
C THR A 35 -10.19 -12.04 -6.24
N LYS A 36 -9.65 -13.16 -5.74
CA LYS A 36 -8.95 -14.14 -6.60
C LYS A 36 -9.79 -14.58 -7.80
N GLU A 37 -11.07 -14.85 -7.57
CA GLU A 37 -12.01 -15.27 -8.63
C GLU A 37 -12.12 -14.19 -9.73
N LYS A 38 -12.39 -12.95 -9.34
CA LYS A 38 -12.58 -11.85 -10.30
C LYS A 38 -11.29 -11.48 -11.02
N ALA A 39 -10.19 -11.33 -10.29
CA ALA A 39 -8.89 -11.02 -10.88
C ALA A 39 -8.39 -12.18 -11.77
N GLY A 40 -8.76 -13.41 -11.43
CA GLY A 40 -8.46 -14.61 -12.23
C GLY A 40 -9.05 -14.61 -13.64
N LEU A 41 -10.04 -13.75 -13.94
CA LEU A 41 -10.54 -13.54 -15.30
C LEU A 41 -9.44 -13.02 -16.25
N LEU A 42 -8.45 -12.33 -15.72
CA LEU A 42 -7.28 -11.89 -16.50
C LEU A 42 -6.35 -13.06 -16.86
N LEU A 43 -6.32 -14.13 -16.03
CA LEU A 43 -5.63 -15.38 -16.39
C LEU A 43 -6.38 -16.08 -17.54
N ALA A 44 -7.72 -16.10 -17.48
CA ALA A 44 -8.54 -16.65 -18.56
C ALA A 44 -8.37 -15.87 -19.88
N ALA A 45 -8.03 -14.58 -19.80
CA ALA A 45 -7.69 -13.73 -20.94
C ALA A 45 -6.29 -14.02 -21.53
N GLY A 46 -5.49 -14.85 -20.88
CA GLY A 46 -4.18 -15.32 -21.38
C GLY A 46 -2.96 -14.82 -20.63
N ALA A 47 -3.13 -14.03 -19.56
CA ALA A 47 -2.03 -13.66 -18.69
C ALA A 47 -1.52 -14.86 -17.86
N ARG A 48 -0.23 -14.94 -17.59
CA ARG A 48 0.35 -16.01 -16.76
C ARG A 48 0.24 -15.75 -15.27
N LYS A 49 0.30 -14.49 -14.86
CA LYS A 49 0.20 -14.04 -13.47
C LYS A 49 -0.65 -12.76 -13.41
N VAL A 50 -1.27 -12.52 -12.26
CA VAL A 50 -2.02 -11.29 -12.02
C VAL A 50 -1.55 -10.64 -10.72
N ILE A 51 -1.26 -9.35 -10.76
CA ILE A 51 -1.00 -8.52 -9.58
C ILE A 51 -2.17 -7.55 -9.42
N VAL A 52 -2.86 -7.63 -8.29
CA VAL A 52 -3.91 -6.69 -7.92
C VAL A 52 -3.28 -5.52 -7.16
N SER A 53 -3.37 -4.30 -7.71
CA SER A 53 -2.80 -3.08 -7.12
C SER A 53 -3.66 -2.49 -5.98
N ALA A 54 -4.41 -3.32 -5.28
CA ALA A 54 -5.32 -2.98 -4.20
C ALA A 54 -5.39 -4.14 -3.20
N PRO A 55 -5.88 -3.91 -1.95
CA PRO A 55 -6.24 -5.00 -1.06
C PRO A 55 -7.21 -5.95 -1.75
N ALA A 56 -6.90 -7.23 -1.73
CA ALA A 56 -7.72 -8.26 -2.35
C ALA A 56 -7.93 -9.45 -1.40
N THR A 57 -9.05 -10.17 -1.58
CA THR A 57 -9.42 -11.32 -0.77
C THR A 57 -9.24 -12.62 -1.54
N ASP A 58 -8.99 -13.70 -0.79
CA ASP A 58 -8.84 -15.07 -1.31
C ASP A 58 -7.70 -15.24 -2.34
N VAL A 59 -6.80 -14.26 -2.43
CA VAL A 59 -5.60 -14.31 -3.29
C VAL A 59 -4.53 -15.25 -2.72
N ASP A 60 -3.59 -15.67 -3.57
CA ASP A 60 -2.53 -16.61 -3.15
C ASP A 60 -1.61 -15.99 -2.09
N ALA A 61 -1.30 -14.70 -2.19
CA ALA A 61 -0.58 -13.96 -1.19
C ALA A 61 -0.87 -12.45 -1.25
N THR A 62 -0.72 -11.78 -0.11
CA THR A 62 -0.64 -10.32 -0.04
C THR A 62 0.81 -9.94 0.24
N ILE A 63 1.39 -9.12 -0.62
CA ILE A 63 2.82 -8.78 -0.62
C ILE A 63 3.02 -7.30 -0.39
N VAL A 64 3.97 -6.97 0.47
CA VAL A 64 4.60 -5.66 0.56
C VAL A 64 6.08 -5.84 0.26
N PHE A 65 6.54 -5.21 -0.82
CA PHE A 65 7.92 -5.31 -1.28
C PHE A 65 8.90 -4.82 -0.18
N GLY A 66 9.99 -5.57 0.02
CA GLY A 66 10.96 -5.35 1.08
C GLY A 66 10.54 -5.91 2.45
N VAL A 67 9.33 -6.47 2.58
CA VAL A 67 8.79 -6.97 3.86
C VAL A 67 8.61 -8.49 3.85
N ASN A 68 7.93 -9.04 2.84
CA ASN A 68 7.55 -10.45 2.79
C ASN A 68 7.52 -11.04 1.37
N GLU A 69 8.25 -10.52 0.41
CA GLU A 69 8.32 -11.07 -0.95
C GLU A 69 8.92 -12.48 -1.00
N ASP A 70 9.61 -12.90 0.04
CA ASP A 70 10.18 -14.24 0.20
C ASP A 70 9.13 -15.36 0.33
N VAL A 71 7.87 -15.02 0.61
CA VAL A 71 6.77 -15.99 0.64
C VAL A 71 6.27 -16.38 -0.75
N LEU A 72 6.70 -15.66 -1.81
CA LEU A 72 6.26 -15.92 -3.18
C LEU A 72 6.81 -17.25 -3.70
N THR A 73 5.91 -18.04 -4.29
CA THR A 73 6.26 -19.29 -4.96
C THR A 73 5.82 -19.27 -6.43
N SER A 74 6.41 -20.14 -7.24
CA SER A 74 6.16 -20.17 -8.70
C SER A 74 4.74 -20.58 -9.09
N ASP A 75 4.02 -21.28 -8.22
CA ASP A 75 2.64 -21.73 -8.42
C ASP A 75 1.59 -20.65 -8.10
N MET A 76 1.94 -19.60 -7.34
CA MET A 76 1.05 -18.47 -7.09
C MET A 76 0.75 -17.73 -8.38
N THR A 77 -0.52 -17.46 -8.64
CA THR A 77 -0.99 -16.86 -9.90
C THR A 77 -1.69 -15.53 -9.73
N VAL A 78 -2.34 -15.30 -8.60
CA VAL A 78 -3.03 -14.04 -8.28
C VAL A 78 -2.57 -13.54 -6.92
N ILE A 79 -1.85 -12.42 -6.91
CA ILE A 79 -1.35 -11.80 -5.68
C ILE A 79 -1.88 -10.38 -5.52
N SER A 80 -1.99 -9.92 -4.28
CA SER A 80 -2.31 -8.54 -3.95
C SER A 80 -1.05 -7.79 -3.54
N ASN A 81 -0.89 -6.56 -4.02
CA ASN A 81 0.15 -5.64 -3.57
C ASN A 81 -0.31 -4.78 -2.38
N ALA A 82 -1.32 -5.22 -1.64
CA ALA A 82 -1.90 -4.51 -0.49
C ALA A 82 -2.40 -3.09 -0.82
N SER A 83 -2.48 -2.20 0.17
CA SER A 83 -2.82 -0.79 0.01
C SER A 83 -1.60 0.11 0.10
N CYS A 84 -1.69 1.34 -0.42
CA CYS A 84 -0.66 2.36 -0.27
C CYS A 84 -0.26 2.60 1.19
N THR A 85 -1.24 2.71 2.10
CA THR A 85 -0.99 2.89 3.53
C THR A 85 -0.33 1.64 4.15
N THR A 86 -0.71 0.43 3.74
CA THR A 86 -0.06 -0.80 4.20
C THR A 86 1.40 -0.86 3.73
N ASN A 87 1.67 -0.45 2.49
CA ASN A 87 3.04 -0.38 1.95
C ASN A 87 3.91 0.66 2.68
N CYS A 88 3.32 1.75 3.16
CA CYS A 88 4.02 2.72 3.99
C CYS A 88 4.28 2.18 5.41
N LEU A 89 3.27 1.57 6.04
CA LEU A 89 3.32 1.17 7.44
C LEU A 89 4.12 -0.11 7.67
N ALA A 90 4.01 -1.11 6.80
CA ALA A 90 4.58 -2.43 7.04
C ALA A 90 6.12 -2.43 7.12
N PRO A 91 6.89 -1.70 6.30
CA PRO A 91 8.35 -1.61 6.44
C PRO A 91 8.77 -1.05 7.81
N ILE A 92 8.15 0.05 8.26
CA ILE A 92 8.43 0.64 9.56
C ILE A 92 7.99 -0.28 10.71
N ALA A 93 6.80 -0.88 10.61
CA ALA A 93 6.33 -1.83 11.61
C ALA A 93 7.24 -3.04 11.72
N LYS A 94 7.81 -3.52 10.59
CA LYS A 94 8.81 -4.59 10.61
C LYS A 94 10.07 -4.19 11.34
N VAL A 95 10.63 -3.02 11.05
CA VAL A 95 11.84 -2.51 11.73
C VAL A 95 11.61 -2.38 13.24
N MET A 96 10.46 -1.83 13.64
CA MET A 96 10.11 -1.64 15.06
C MET A 96 9.82 -2.98 15.76
N GLU A 97 9.16 -3.92 15.11
CA GLU A 97 8.93 -5.27 15.66
C GLU A 97 10.25 -6.02 15.83
N ASP A 98 11.14 -5.95 14.83
CA ASP A 98 12.44 -6.65 14.86
C ASP A 98 13.38 -6.06 15.95
N ALA A 99 13.35 -4.73 16.17
CA ALA A 99 14.23 -4.05 17.12
C ALA A 99 13.69 -4.07 18.57
N PHE A 100 12.41 -3.80 18.75
CA PHE A 100 11.83 -3.53 20.08
C PHE A 100 10.64 -4.42 20.41
N GLY A 101 10.08 -5.13 19.43
CA GLY A 101 8.80 -5.82 19.52
C GLY A 101 7.63 -4.84 19.67
N ILE A 102 6.51 -5.16 19.06
CA ILE A 102 5.26 -4.38 19.18
C ILE A 102 4.26 -5.17 20.00
N GLU A 103 3.83 -4.63 21.15
CA GLU A 103 2.73 -5.18 21.92
C GLU A 103 1.39 -4.82 21.29
N ARG A 104 1.17 -3.53 21.04
CA ARG A 104 0.01 -2.95 20.34
C ARG A 104 0.36 -1.60 19.76
N GLY A 105 -0.38 -1.14 18.77
CA GLY A 105 -0.20 0.19 18.20
C GLY A 105 -1.44 0.72 17.51
N TYR A 106 -1.45 2.02 17.31
CA TYR A 106 -2.49 2.73 16.58
C TYR A 106 -1.89 3.68 15.58
N MET A 107 -2.39 3.70 14.35
CA MET A 107 -1.91 4.61 13.33
C MET A 107 -2.99 5.59 12.87
N VAL A 108 -2.56 6.79 12.55
CA VAL A 108 -3.37 7.77 11.83
C VAL A 108 -2.70 8.05 10.50
N THR A 109 -3.43 7.84 9.40
CA THR A 109 -2.95 8.28 8.09
C THR A 109 -3.62 9.59 7.69
N ILE A 110 -2.81 10.62 7.49
CA ILE A 110 -3.19 11.89 6.87
C ILE A 110 -2.98 11.68 5.37
N HIS A 111 -4.07 11.41 4.67
CA HIS A 111 -4.00 10.79 3.36
C HIS A 111 -4.43 11.75 2.25
N SER A 112 -3.64 11.82 1.18
CA SER A 112 -4.04 12.50 -0.04
C SER A 112 -5.39 11.95 -0.56
N TYR A 113 -6.19 12.78 -1.23
CA TYR A 113 -7.42 12.32 -1.84
C TYR A 113 -7.12 11.39 -3.03
N THR A 114 -8.05 10.49 -3.32
CA THR A 114 -7.92 9.49 -4.39
C THR A 114 -9.18 9.45 -5.25
N GLY A 115 -9.17 8.69 -6.35
CA GLY A 115 -10.31 8.53 -7.25
C GLY A 115 -11.59 7.96 -6.61
N ASP A 116 -11.51 7.40 -5.40
CA ASP A 116 -12.67 6.99 -4.61
C ASP A 116 -13.47 8.21 -4.08
N GLN A 117 -12.84 9.38 -3.94
CA GLN A 117 -13.47 10.58 -3.42
C GLN A 117 -14.03 11.44 -4.55
N ARG A 118 -15.10 12.19 -4.22
CA ARG A 118 -15.74 13.10 -5.16
C ARG A 118 -14.97 14.41 -5.27
N THR A 119 -14.83 14.94 -6.47
CA THR A 119 -14.21 16.26 -6.71
C THR A 119 -15.16 17.40 -6.36
N VAL A 120 -16.47 17.18 -6.51
CA VAL A 120 -17.55 18.07 -6.09
C VAL A 120 -18.53 17.30 -5.21
N ASP A 121 -19.34 18.01 -4.42
CA ASP A 121 -20.39 17.39 -3.59
C ASP A 121 -21.35 16.60 -4.46
N THR A 122 -21.40 15.28 -4.29
CA THR A 122 -22.28 14.40 -5.04
C THR A 122 -22.47 13.05 -4.34
N LEU A 123 -23.31 12.20 -4.89
CA LEU A 123 -23.68 10.92 -4.27
C LEU A 123 -22.49 10.00 -4.01
N HIS A 124 -22.40 9.52 -2.78
CA HIS A 124 -21.50 8.48 -2.34
C HIS A 124 -22.15 7.74 -1.17
N LYS A 125 -21.91 6.43 -1.04
CA LYS A 125 -22.46 5.63 0.06
C LYS A 125 -21.92 6.01 1.45
N ASP A 126 -20.71 6.55 1.53
CA ASP A 126 -20.18 7.22 2.72
C ASP A 126 -20.46 8.72 2.57
N LEU A 127 -21.29 9.28 3.46
CA LEU A 127 -21.72 10.68 3.40
C LEU A 127 -20.56 11.68 3.58
N ARG A 128 -19.49 11.31 4.27
CA ARG A 128 -18.30 12.15 4.40
C ARG A 128 -17.51 12.19 3.10
N ARG A 129 -17.38 11.04 2.42
CA ARG A 129 -16.74 10.96 1.08
C ARG A 129 -17.60 11.52 -0.05
N ALA A 130 -18.86 11.83 0.22
CA ALA A 130 -19.75 12.55 -0.71
C ALA A 130 -19.37 14.03 -0.88
N ARG A 131 -18.55 14.57 0.06
CA ARG A 131 -18.12 15.97 0.04
C ARG A 131 -16.87 16.17 -0.81
N ALA A 132 -16.74 17.34 -1.40
CA ALA A 132 -15.65 17.74 -2.29
C ALA A 132 -14.28 17.53 -1.64
N ALA A 133 -13.47 16.64 -2.20
CA ALA A 133 -12.20 16.19 -1.64
C ALA A 133 -11.15 17.29 -1.53
N GLY A 134 -11.12 18.22 -2.49
CA GLY A 134 -10.19 19.34 -2.52
C GLY A 134 -10.52 20.48 -1.55
N MET A 135 -11.64 20.39 -0.82
CA MET A 135 -12.14 21.45 0.08
C MET A 135 -12.35 20.97 1.52
N ASN A 136 -12.20 19.69 1.80
CA ASN A 136 -12.59 19.13 3.09
C ASN A 136 -11.53 18.19 3.66
N MET A 137 -11.30 18.26 4.96
CA MET A 137 -10.70 17.18 5.74
C MET A 137 -11.78 16.14 6.06
N ILE A 138 -11.58 14.90 5.64
CA ILE A 138 -12.61 13.86 5.69
C ILE A 138 -12.12 12.70 6.56
N PRO A 139 -12.58 12.59 7.84
CA PRO A 139 -12.35 11.41 8.65
C PRO A 139 -13.02 10.18 8.02
N THR A 140 -12.30 9.07 7.96
CA THR A 140 -12.81 7.84 7.37
C THR A 140 -12.13 6.61 8.00
N SER A 141 -12.77 5.47 7.89
CA SER A 141 -12.17 4.20 8.31
C SER A 141 -11.08 3.74 7.34
N THR A 142 -10.14 2.96 7.84
CA THR A 142 -9.14 2.26 7.04
C THR A 142 -8.90 0.86 7.60
N GLY A 143 -8.70 -0.10 6.70
CA GLY A 143 -8.25 -1.46 7.07
C GLY A 143 -6.74 -1.64 6.99
N ALA A 144 -6.00 -0.60 6.61
CA ALA A 144 -4.57 -0.71 6.28
C ALA A 144 -3.70 -1.17 7.46
N ALA A 145 -3.98 -0.70 8.68
CA ALA A 145 -3.23 -1.13 9.87
C ALA A 145 -3.48 -2.61 10.18
N ARG A 146 -4.73 -3.05 10.11
CA ARG A 146 -5.08 -4.48 10.29
C ARG A 146 -4.50 -5.36 9.20
N ALA A 147 -4.40 -4.84 7.98
CA ALA A 147 -3.81 -5.55 6.84
C ALA A 147 -2.30 -5.79 6.98
N VAL A 148 -1.59 -5.04 7.83
CA VAL A 148 -0.19 -5.35 8.18
C VAL A 148 -0.06 -6.77 8.74
N GLY A 149 -1.05 -7.26 9.48
CA GLY A 149 -1.07 -8.65 9.96
C GLY A 149 -1.16 -9.72 8.88
N LEU A 150 -1.44 -9.39 7.62
CA LEU A 150 -1.39 -10.31 6.48
C LEU A 150 0.05 -10.51 5.96
N VAL A 151 0.88 -9.48 6.08
CA VAL A 151 2.28 -9.49 5.60
C VAL A 151 3.28 -9.73 6.74
N LEU A 152 2.89 -9.39 7.97
CA LEU A 152 3.63 -9.63 9.21
C LEU A 152 2.73 -10.37 10.19
N PRO A 153 2.61 -11.71 10.12
CA PRO A 153 1.67 -12.49 10.91
C PRO A 153 1.81 -12.29 12.43
N GLN A 154 3.02 -12.00 12.92
CA GLN A 154 3.31 -11.71 14.33
C GLN A 154 2.64 -10.43 14.83
N LEU A 155 2.21 -9.53 13.93
CA LEU A 155 1.49 -8.30 14.24
C LEU A 155 -0.03 -8.41 14.07
N LYS A 156 -0.54 -9.61 13.75
CA LYS A 156 -1.98 -9.83 13.60
C LYS A 156 -2.75 -9.46 14.87
N GLY A 157 -3.70 -8.53 14.73
CA GLY A 157 -4.53 -8.05 15.83
C GLY A 157 -3.88 -7.02 16.76
N LYS A 158 -2.61 -6.66 16.54
CA LYS A 158 -1.88 -5.69 17.37
C LYS A 158 -1.99 -4.25 16.88
N LEU A 159 -2.26 -4.04 15.60
CA LEU A 159 -2.34 -2.72 14.98
C LEU A 159 -3.77 -2.42 14.53
N ASP A 160 -4.23 -1.21 14.83
CA ASP A 160 -5.46 -0.63 14.28
C ASP A 160 -5.20 0.83 13.89
N GLY A 161 -6.18 1.50 13.30
CA GLY A 161 -5.98 2.89 12.88
C GLY A 161 -7.17 3.53 12.20
N THR A 162 -7.00 4.80 11.92
CA THR A 162 -7.98 5.63 11.21
C THR A 162 -7.31 6.43 10.10
N ALA A 163 -8.12 7.01 9.21
CA ALA A 163 -7.65 7.85 8.13
C ALA A 163 -8.34 9.22 8.17
N ILE A 164 -7.58 10.25 7.84
CA ILE A 164 -8.10 11.59 7.56
C ILE A 164 -7.67 11.94 6.14
N ARG A 165 -8.62 12.02 5.21
CA ARG A 165 -8.36 12.51 3.86
C ARG A 165 -8.24 14.02 3.89
N VAL A 166 -7.23 14.56 3.20
CA VAL A 166 -6.91 15.99 3.18
C VAL A 166 -6.86 16.51 1.75
N PRO A 167 -7.02 17.83 1.52
CA PRO A 167 -6.96 18.47 0.20
C PRO A 167 -5.54 18.50 -0.38
N THR A 168 -4.88 17.35 -0.45
CA THR A 168 -3.52 17.17 -0.99
C THR A 168 -3.58 16.11 -2.09
N ALA A 169 -3.07 16.44 -3.26
CA ALA A 169 -3.21 15.58 -4.44
C ALA A 169 -2.28 14.36 -4.43
N ASN A 170 -1.14 14.46 -3.75
CA ASN A 170 -0.12 13.42 -3.74
C ASN A 170 0.62 13.41 -2.40
N VAL A 171 1.20 12.26 -2.06
CA VAL A 171 1.94 11.96 -0.82
C VAL A 171 1.05 12.01 0.43
N SER A 172 1.12 10.99 1.23
CA SER A 172 0.41 10.85 2.50
C SER A 172 1.40 10.73 3.66
N VAL A 173 0.96 11.06 4.86
CA VAL A 173 1.73 10.90 6.10
C VAL A 173 1.06 9.82 6.95
N VAL A 174 1.88 8.96 7.56
CA VAL A 174 1.42 8.01 8.57
C VAL A 174 2.09 8.38 9.90
N SER A 175 1.27 8.60 10.94
CA SER A 175 1.71 8.65 12.33
C SER A 175 1.43 7.31 12.97
N LEU A 176 2.45 6.67 13.53
CA LEU A 176 2.33 5.41 14.25
C LEU A 176 2.72 5.60 15.70
N ASP A 177 1.77 5.36 16.61
CA ASP A 177 2.01 5.24 18.04
C ASP A 177 1.96 3.76 18.42
N PHE A 178 2.97 3.27 19.14
CA PHE A 178 2.98 1.88 19.57
C PHE A 178 3.61 1.69 20.94
N VAL A 179 3.23 0.62 21.62
CA VAL A 179 3.83 0.17 22.87
C VAL A 179 4.86 -0.90 22.53
N PRO A 180 6.16 -0.64 22.75
CA PRO A 180 7.19 -1.63 22.54
C PRO A 180 7.20 -2.68 23.68
N LYS A 181 7.62 -3.91 23.38
CA LYS A 181 7.87 -4.93 24.40
C LYS A 181 9.15 -4.63 25.18
N THR A 182 10.17 -4.14 24.47
CA THR A 182 11.42 -3.67 25.05
C THR A 182 11.53 -2.18 24.83
N ALA A 183 11.51 -1.40 25.90
CA ALA A 183 11.57 0.06 25.79
C ALA A 183 12.93 0.47 25.21
N PRO A 184 12.97 1.33 24.16
CA PRO A 184 14.21 1.91 23.68
C PRO A 184 14.80 2.85 24.72
N GLY A 185 16.12 2.93 24.78
CA GLY A 185 16.83 3.78 25.73
C GLY A 185 16.80 5.27 25.33
N SER A 186 16.61 5.58 24.05
CA SER A 186 16.56 6.95 23.54
C SER A 186 15.87 7.05 22.18
N VAL A 187 15.60 8.28 21.74
CA VAL A 187 15.10 8.58 20.39
C VAL A 187 16.14 8.19 19.34
N GLU A 188 17.41 8.41 19.62
CA GLU A 188 18.53 8.05 18.74
C GLU A 188 18.57 6.55 18.48
N GLU A 189 18.29 5.73 19.48
CA GLU A 189 18.24 4.27 19.32
C GLU A 189 17.16 3.86 18.32
N VAL A 190 15.96 4.46 18.41
CA VAL A 190 14.86 4.22 17.46
C VAL A 190 15.26 4.64 16.06
N ASN A 191 15.81 5.84 15.90
CA ASN A 191 16.25 6.35 14.61
C ASN A 191 17.36 5.50 14.00
N ASN A 192 18.33 5.06 14.83
CA ASN A 192 19.44 4.22 14.40
C ASN A 192 18.97 2.83 13.94
N ALA A 193 17.91 2.29 14.53
CA ALA A 193 17.32 1.03 14.08
C ALA A 193 16.79 1.16 12.63
N ILE A 194 16.15 2.28 12.31
CA ILE A 194 15.67 2.56 10.94
C ILE A 194 16.86 2.78 10.00
N LYS A 195 17.81 3.65 10.36
CA LYS A 195 19.01 3.94 9.58
C LYS A 195 19.79 2.66 9.23
N ALA A 196 19.97 1.77 10.19
CA ALA A 196 20.68 0.51 9.98
C ALA A 196 20.03 -0.38 8.91
N VAL A 197 18.70 -0.42 8.84
CA VAL A 197 17.99 -1.16 7.80
C VAL A 197 18.14 -0.48 6.44
N VAL A 198 18.02 0.85 6.36
CA VAL A 198 18.23 1.61 5.12
C VAL A 198 19.65 1.40 4.59
N ASP A 199 20.67 1.55 5.44
CA ASP A 199 22.08 1.43 5.08
C ASP A 199 22.44 -0.01 4.66
N SER A 200 21.77 -1.01 5.20
CA SER A 200 21.96 -2.41 4.81
C SER A 200 21.48 -2.71 3.39
N GLY A 201 20.66 -1.85 2.78
CA GLY A 201 20.04 -2.05 1.47
C GLY A 201 18.94 -3.13 1.42
N LYS A 202 18.58 -3.76 2.54
CA LYS A 202 17.57 -4.83 2.59
C LYS A 202 16.18 -4.38 2.11
N MET A 203 15.84 -3.11 2.35
CA MET A 203 14.58 -2.50 1.91
C MET A 203 14.83 -1.40 0.86
N LYS A 204 15.83 -1.58 0.00
CA LYS A 204 16.13 -0.61 -1.06
C LYS A 204 14.88 -0.39 -1.94
N ASN A 205 14.58 0.88 -2.23
CA ASN A 205 13.38 1.33 -2.96
C ASN A 205 12.04 1.10 -2.22
N ALA A 206 12.07 0.67 -0.95
CA ALA A 206 10.86 0.53 -0.12
C ALA A 206 10.94 1.38 1.14
N LEU A 207 12.14 1.71 1.63
CA LEU A 207 12.36 2.50 2.82
C LEU A 207 13.56 3.43 2.62
N ALA A 208 13.39 4.70 2.97
CA ALA A 208 14.46 5.68 3.05
C ALA A 208 14.39 6.42 4.39
N TYR A 209 15.48 7.07 4.78
CA TYR A 209 15.56 7.88 5.99
C TYR A 209 15.94 9.31 5.65
N ASN A 210 15.25 10.29 6.27
CA ASN A 210 15.49 11.70 6.05
C ASN A 210 15.32 12.49 7.35
N GLU A 211 16.19 13.48 7.58
CA GLU A 211 16.17 14.38 8.74
C GLU A 211 15.94 15.85 8.32
N ALA A 212 15.85 16.14 7.02
CA ALA A 212 15.59 17.49 6.58
C ALA A 212 14.14 17.93 6.87
N PRO A 213 13.89 19.22 7.12
CA PRO A 213 12.55 19.74 7.40
C PRO A 213 11.72 19.84 6.10
N LEU A 214 11.27 18.70 5.59
CA LEU A 214 10.55 18.56 4.33
C LEU A 214 9.03 18.52 4.54
N VAL A 215 8.30 18.80 3.46
CA VAL A 215 6.83 18.69 3.39
C VAL A 215 6.43 17.70 2.29
N SER A 216 5.15 17.37 2.20
CA SER A 216 4.66 16.34 1.28
C SER A 216 5.05 16.53 -0.19
N SER A 217 5.10 17.77 -0.69
CA SER A 217 5.49 18.07 -2.07
C SER A 217 6.95 17.76 -2.39
N ASP A 218 7.83 17.77 -1.38
CA ASP A 218 9.25 17.47 -1.56
C ASP A 218 9.50 15.98 -1.86
N PHE A 219 8.52 15.12 -1.53
CA PHE A 219 8.56 13.69 -1.79
C PHE A 219 7.92 13.29 -3.12
N ASN A 220 7.45 14.25 -3.93
CA ASN A 220 6.95 13.94 -5.26
C ASN A 220 8.06 13.30 -6.10
N HIS A 221 7.76 12.12 -6.69
CA HIS A 221 8.71 11.32 -7.47
C HIS A 221 9.92 10.78 -6.68
N ALA A 222 9.89 10.82 -5.34
CA ALA A 222 10.91 10.13 -4.55
C ALA A 222 10.85 8.61 -4.82
N ILE A 223 12.04 8.00 -4.90
CA ILE A 223 12.19 6.56 -5.04
C ILE A 223 12.51 6.00 -3.65
N ALA A 224 11.49 5.53 -2.97
CA ALA A 224 11.40 5.06 -1.58
C ALA A 224 11.46 6.14 -0.56
#